data_d7746ba1707b34f8b6627e669b4624e0
#
_entry.id   d7746ba1707b34f8b6627e669b4624e0
#
_cell.length_a   1.000
_cell.length_b   1.000
_cell.length_c   1.000
_cell.angle_alpha   90.00
_cell.angle_beta   90.00
_cell.angle_gamma   90.00
#
_symmetry.space_group_name_H-M   'P 1'
#
loop_
_entity.id
_entity.type
_entity.pdbx_description
1 polymer ?
#
loop_
_entity_poly.entity_id
_entity_poly.type
_entity_poly.pdbx_seq_one_letter_code
_entity_poly.pdbx_strand_id
1 'polypeptide(L)'
;RALLTAWDEQGQQQLVAIELSQPDQGLNIEHWQAVGMATTASVEVTFDNTPATLIGKPGQYLARPGFWHGGGGIAACWYGAAEALADYLREYCRKPRPDPHADAHLGAVDAALYGARAALRECAAWIDRQPGADASFEVRRTRAQVEQAVDQVISHVGRALGATPFCRNSHFARLSADLPVYLRQSHAERDLAALGQQLAQVPAGAWQL
;
A
#
# COMPACT_ATOMS: atom_id res chain seq x y z
N ARG A 1 14.09 9.95 -18.59
CA ARG A 1 14.79 10.13 -17.29
C ARG A 1 14.09 9.30 -16.22
N ALA A 2 14.87 8.73 -15.32
CA ALA A 2 14.34 8.11 -14.12
C ALA A 2 15.04 8.65 -12.88
N LEU A 3 14.33 8.60 -11.75
CA LEU A 3 14.88 8.81 -10.43
C LEU A 3 14.90 7.47 -9.71
N LEU A 4 16.03 7.11 -9.14
CA LEU A 4 16.18 5.89 -8.36
C LEU A 4 17.10 6.12 -7.17
N THR A 5 17.02 5.26 -6.17
CA THR A 5 17.96 5.24 -5.06
C THR A 5 19.06 4.23 -5.37
N ALA A 6 20.31 4.69 -5.25
CA ALA A 6 21.50 3.86 -5.36
C ALA A 6 22.24 3.85 -4.02
N TRP A 7 23.18 2.93 -3.83
CA TRP A 7 24.06 2.88 -2.67
C TRP A 7 25.39 3.52 -3.03
N ASP A 8 25.87 4.41 -2.18
CA ASP A 8 27.23 4.97 -2.31
C ASP A 8 28.30 4.00 -1.74
N GLU A 9 29.56 4.36 -1.87
CA GLU A 9 30.67 3.56 -1.39
C GLU A 9 30.69 3.38 0.15
N GLN A 10 30.01 4.25 0.89
CA GLN A 10 29.84 4.21 2.33
C GLN A 10 28.58 3.44 2.76
N GLY A 11 27.85 2.84 1.82
CA GLY A 11 26.62 2.11 2.06
C GLY A 11 25.42 3.01 2.45
N GLN A 12 25.45 4.29 2.05
CA GLN A 12 24.33 5.21 2.25
C GLN A 12 23.46 5.31 1.00
N GLN A 13 22.17 5.46 1.18
CA GLN A 13 21.25 5.62 0.04
C GLN A 13 21.32 7.04 -0.51
N GLN A 14 21.59 7.14 -1.82
CA GLN A 14 21.65 8.38 -2.57
C GLN A 14 20.60 8.40 -3.67
N LEU A 15 19.81 9.46 -3.75
CA LEU A 15 18.92 9.68 -4.90
C LEU A 15 19.75 10.10 -6.12
N VAL A 16 19.50 9.45 -7.26
CA VAL A 16 20.17 9.76 -8.51
C VAL A 16 19.17 9.90 -9.65
N ALA A 17 19.50 10.76 -10.60
CA ALA A 17 18.80 10.88 -11.88
C ALA A 17 19.65 10.25 -12.98
N ILE A 18 19.01 9.47 -13.83
CA ILE A 18 19.64 8.82 -14.97
C ILE A 18 18.82 9.05 -16.25
N GLU A 19 19.51 9.03 -17.39
CA GLU A 19 18.86 9.00 -18.70
C GLU A 19 18.58 7.54 -19.08
N LEU A 20 17.34 7.25 -19.46
CA LEU A 20 16.91 5.88 -19.82
C LEU A 20 17.25 5.47 -21.27
N SER A 21 17.71 6.39 -22.09
CA SER A 21 18.04 6.13 -23.50
C SER A 21 19.53 5.87 -23.75
N GLN A 22 20.20 5.19 -22.82
CA GLN A 22 21.61 4.87 -22.93
C GLN A 22 21.83 3.44 -23.43
N PRO A 23 22.90 3.17 -24.22
CA PRO A 23 23.12 1.85 -24.80
C PRO A 23 23.44 0.73 -23.80
N ASP A 24 23.83 1.08 -22.57
CA ASP A 24 24.28 0.14 -21.54
C ASP A 24 23.15 -0.29 -20.55
N GLN A 25 21.90 -0.20 -20.99
CA GLN A 25 20.73 -0.60 -20.20
C GLN A 25 20.17 -1.95 -20.66
N GLY A 26 20.20 -2.93 -19.78
CA GLY A 26 19.50 -4.21 -19.97
C GLY A 26 18.11 -4.14 -19.37
N LEU A 27 17.07 -4.40 -20.18
CA LEU A 27 15.69 -4.61 -19.70
C LEU A 27 15.36 -6.09 -19.71
N ASN A 28 15.01 -6.64 -18.57
CA ASN A 28 14.51 -8.01 -18.47
C ASN A 28 13.04 -8.01 -18.04
N ILE A 29 12.15 -8.31 -19.01
CA ILE A 29 10.71 -8.39 -18.82
C ILE A 29 10.22 -9.84 -18.61
N GLU A 30 11.07 -10.84 -18.82
CA GLU A 30 10.68 -12.25 -18.84
C GLU A 30 10.30 -12.76 -17.44
N HIS A 31 10.81 -12.13 -16.39
CA HIS A 31 10.56 -12.55 -15.01
C HIS A 31 9.24 -12.03 -14.44
N TRP A 32 8.52 -11.13 -15.14
CA TRP A 32 7.22 -10.65 -14.67
C TRP A 32 6.10 -11.60 -15.07
N GLN A 33 5.81 -12.57 -14.20
CA GLN A 33 4.80 -13.61 -14.44
C GLN A 33 3.57 -13.45 -13.52
N ALA A 34 3.34 -12.26 -13.03
CA ALA A 34 2.24 -11.98 -12.10
C ALA A 34 0.88 -12.06 -12.80
N VAL A 35 -0.09 -12.74 -12.18
CA VAL A 35 -1.50 -12.71 -12.58
C VAL A 35 -2.15 -11.43 -12.10
N GLY A 36 -1.99 -11.09 -10.82
CA GLY A 36 -2.36 -9.78 -10.28
C GLY A 36 -1.31 -8.74 -10.63
N MET A 37 -1.73 -7.49 -10.88
CA MET A 37 -0.85 -6.40 -11.33
C MET A 37 -0.10 -6.72 -12.64
N ALA A 38 -0.64 -7.62 -13.47
CA ALA A 38 0.01 -8.08 -14.70
C ALA A 38 0.38 -6.94 -15.65
N THR A 39 -0.45 -5.91 -15.73
CA THR A 39 -0.26 -4.76 -16.62
C THR A 39 0.78 -3.74 -16.12
N THR A 40 1.30 -3.88 -14.92
CA THR A 40 2.33 -2.96 -14.39
C THR A 40 3.72 -3.25 -14.92
N ALA A 41 3.95 -4.48 -15.42
CA ALA A 41 5.21 -4.93 -16.01
C ALA A 41 6.42 -4.44 -15.21
N SER A 42 6.48 -4.78 -13.91
CA SER A 42 7.63 -4.45 -13.06
C SER A 42 8.85 -5.24 -13.52
N VAL A 43 9.82 -4.56 -14.08
CA VAL A 43 10.95 -5.17 -14.76
C VAL A 43 12.26 -4.90 -14.02
N GLU A 44 13.24 -5.76 -14.23
CA GLU A 44 14.60 -5.54 -13.81
C GLU A 44 15.32 -4.66 -14.85
N VAL A 45 16.02 -3.65 -14.36
CA VAL A 45 16.86 -2.79 -15.20
C VAL A 45 18.28 -2.89 -14.67
N THR A 46 19.21 -3.33 -15.53
CA THR A 46 20.63 -3.36 -15.20
C THR A 46 21.29 -2.10 -15.73
N PHE A 47 22.08 -1.46 -14.89
CA PHE A 47 22.91 -0.29 -15.24
C PHE A 47 24.37 -0.71 -15.09
N ASP A 48 25.12 -0.63 -16.18
CA ASP A 48 26.56 -0.90 -16.17
C ASP A 48 27.33 0.39 -16.50
N ASN A 49 28.04 0.91 -15.52
CA ASN A 49 28.79 2.19 -15.61
C ASN A 49 27.95 3.36 -16.17
N THR A 50 26.64 3.32 -15.97
CA THR A 50 25.72 4.34 -16.47
C THR A 50 25.92 5.67 -15.78
N PRO A 51 26.19 6.77 -16.50
CA PRO A 51 26.33 8.09 -15.88
C PRO A 51 25.06 8.51 -15.15
N ALA A 52 25.22 8.99 -13.92
CA ALA A 52 24.15 9.43 -13.08
C ALA A 52 24.42 10.79 -12.46
N THR A 53 23.38 11.60 -12.28
CA THR A 53 23.45 12.87 -11.57
C THR A 53 22.94 12.70 -10.14
N LEU A 54 23.77 13.05 -9.16
CA LEU A 54 23.37 13.02 -7.75
C LEU A 54 22.33 14.10 -7.47
N ILE A 55 21.28 13.73 -6.70
CA ILE A 55 20.23 14.66 -6.28
C ILE A 55 20.21 14.72 -4.76
N GLY A 56 20.49 15.91 -4.24
CA GLY A 56 20.58 16.13 -2.79
C GLY A 56 21.79 15.44 -2.16
N LYS A 57 21.71 15.21 -0.86
CA LYS A 57 22.75 14.54 -0.07
C LYS A 57 22.35 13.09 0.20
N PRO A 58 23.31 12.18 0.54
CA PRO A 58 23.00 10.83 1.00
C PRO A 58 21.97 10.86 2.14
N GLY A 59 21.00 9.96 2.10
CA GLY A 59 19.90 9.86 3.07
C GLY A 59 18.80 10.92 2.98
N GLN A 60 19.06 12.06 2.35
CA GLN A 60 18.13 13.21 2.32
C GLN A 60 16.76 12.87 1.74
N TYR A 61 16.72 12.01 0.71
CA TYR A 61 15.46 11.61 0.09
C TYR A 61 14.52 10.90 1.07
N LEU A 62 15.06 9.99 1.90
CA LEU A 62 14.28 9.23 2.87
C LEU A 62 13.96 10.04 4.13
N ALA A 63 14.83 10.99 4.51
CA ALA A 63 14.64 11.83 5.69
C ALA A 63 13.64 12.97 5.49
N ARG A 64 13.22 13.25 4.24
CA ARG A 64 12.25 14.31 3.98
C ARG A 64 10.85 13.95 4.50
N PRO A 65 10.09 14.87 5.09
CA PRO A 65 8.72 14.60 5.57
C PRO A 65 7.82 14.00 4.47
N GLY A 66 7.89 14.52 3.25
CA GLY A 66 7.12 14.05 2.11
C GLY A 66 7.32 12.59 1.72
N PHE A 67 8.38 11.91 2.18
CA PHE A 67 8.55 10.47 1.97
C PHE A 67 7.43 9.68 2.68
N TRP A 68 7.19 10.00 3.94
CA TRP A 68 6.13 9.36 4.73
C TRP A 68 4.74 9.83 4.31
N HIS A 69 4.56 11.09 3.92
CA HIS A 69 3.27 11.55 3.37
C HIS A 69 2.86 10.70 2.16
N GLY A 70 3.81 10.45 1.24
CA GLY A 70 3.59 9.54 0.11
C GLY A 70 3.29 8.11 0.54
N GLY A 71 3.99 7.62 1.56
CA GLY A 71 3.74 6.29 2.15
C GLY A 71 2.32 6.13 2.69
N GLY A 72 1.76 7.18 3.31
CA GLY A 72 0.36 7.23 3.74
C GLY A 72 -0.62 7.22 2.55
N GLY A 73 -0.28 7.91 1.46
CA GLY A 73 -1.07 7.91 0.23
C GLY A 73 -1.24 6.53 -0.40
N ILE A 74 -0.22 5.66 -0.31
CA ILE A 74 -0.32 4.26 -0.77
C ILE A 74 -1.39 3.50 0.02
N ALA A 75 -1.48 3.68 1.34
CA ALA A 75 -2.54 3.07 2.14
C ALA A 75 -3.94 3.53 1.71
N ALA A 76 -4.10 4.79 1.32
CA ALA A 76 -5.36 5.28 0.78
C ALA A 76 -5.73 4.61 -0.57
N CYS A 77 -4.74 4.28 -1.40
CA CYS A 77 -4.99 3.50 -2.63
C CYS A 77 -5.46 2.07 -2.31
N TRP A 78 -4.86 1.40 -1.32
CA TRP A 78 -5.32 0.08 -0.87
C TRP A 78 -6.75 0.13 -0.35
N TYR A 79 -7.07 1.15 0.46
CA TYR A 79 -8.42 1.39 0.98
C TYR A 79 -9.43 1.55 -0.16
N GLY A 80 -9.15 2.38 -1.17
CA GLY A 80 -10.06 2.59 -2.30
C GLY A 80 -10.33 1.32 -3.11
N ALA A 81 -9.31 0.47 -3.30
CA ALA A 81 -9.49 -0.82 -3.95
C ALA A 81 -10.36 -1.78 -3.11
N ALA A 82 -10.18 -1.80 -1.79
CA ALA A 82 -11.01 -2.60 -0.89
C ALA A 82 -12.46 -2.08 -0.85
N GLU A 83 -12.67 -0.76 -0.86
CA GLU A 83 -13.99 -0.15 -0.96
C GLU A 83 -14.71 -0.57 -2.24
N ALA A 84 -14.01 -0.59 -3.38
CA ALA A 84 -14.56 -1.06 -4.65
C ALA A 84 -14.95 -2.55 -4.62
N LEU A 85 -14.20 -3.41 -3.92
CA LEU A 85 -14.62 -4.80 -3.67
C LEU A 85 -15.85 -4.88 -2.77
N ALA A 86 -15.90 -4.09 -1.70
CA ALA A 86 -17.01 -4.04 -0.76
C ALA A 86 -18.34 -3.64 -1.42
N ASP A 87 -18.28 -2.76 -2.42
CA ASP A 87 -19.46 -2.35 -3.18
C ASP A 87 -20.15 -3.53 -3.90
N TYR A 88 -19.42 -4.52 -4.38
CA TYR A 88 -20.02 -5.74 -4.96
C TYR A 88 -20.83 -6.52 -3.91
N LEU A 89 -20.34 -6.62 -2.69
CA LEU A 89 -21.08 -7.28 -1.61
C LEU A 89 -22.29 -6.45 -1.20
N ARG A 90 -22.16 -5.13 -1.10
CA ARG A 90 -23.28 -4.23 -0.78
C ARG A 90 -24.40 -4.33 -1.83
N GLU A 91 -24.05 -4.37 -3.12
CA GLU A 91 -25.04 -4.55 -4.19
C GLU A 91 -25.67 -5.95 -4.18
N TYR A 92 -24.93 -6.97 -3.78
CA TYR A 92 -25.47 -8.32 -3.58
C TYR A 92 -26.52 -8.34 -2.47
N CYS A 93 -26.26 -7.74 -1.31
CA CYS A 93 -27.18 -7.69 -0.17
C CYS A 93 -28.44 -6.84 -0.42
N ARG A 94 -28.44 -5.95 -1.43
CA ARG A 94 -29.64 -5.20 -1.85
C ARG A 94 -30.69 -6.03 -2.58
N LYS A 95 -30.35 -7.22 -3.03
CA LYS A 95 -31.29 -8.10 -3.75
C LYS A 95 -32.39 -8.61 -2.82
N PRO A 96 -33.63 -8.82 -3.32
CA PRO A 96 -34.77 -9.17 -2.50
C PRO A 96 -34.77 -10.61 -1.96
N ARG A 97 -33.59 -11.23 -1.82
CA ARG A 97 -33.41 -12.55 -1.20
C ARG A 97 -32.57 -12.37 0.06
N PRO A 98 -33.16 -12.48 1.25
CA PRO A 98 -32.40 -12.36 2.49
C PRO A 98 -31.35 -13.47 2.58
N ASP A 99 -30.11 -13.09 2.78
CA ASP A 99 -29.01 -13.99 3.11
C ASP A 99 -28.30 -13.45 4.38
N PRO A 100 -28.68 -13.93 5.56
CA PRO A 100 -28.16 -13.44 6.82
C PRO A 100 -26.63 -13.65 6.96
N HIS A 101 -26.06 -14.60 6.22
CA HIS A 101 -24.61 -14.80 6.21
C HIS A 101 -23.93 -13.72 5.37
N ALA A 102 -24.49 -13.36 4.22
CA ALA A 102 -23.98 -12.24 3.43
C ALA A 102 -24.10 -10.91 4.18
N ASP A 103 -25.21 -10.69 4.89
CA ASP A 103 -25.40 -9.50 5.73
C ASP A 103 -24.38 -9.44 6.88
N ALA A 104 -24.07 -10.58 7.52
CA ALA A 104 -23.01 -10.64 8.52
C ALA A 104 -21.63 -10.30 7.95
N HIS A 105 -21.32 -10.78 6.74
CA HIS A 105 -20.09 -10.41 6.04
C HIS A 105 -20.06 -8.92 5.68
N LEU A 106 -21.17 -8.36 5.24
CA LEU A 106 -21.28 -6.93 4.94
C LEU A 106 -21.03 -6.07 6.20
N GLY A 107 -21.60 -6.46 7.34
CA GLY A 107 -21.36 -5.78 8.61
C GLY A 107 -19.89 -5.83 9.05
N ALA A 108 -19.20 -6.97 8.85
CA ALA A 108 -17.78 -7.11 9.14
C ALA A 108 -16.91 -6.21 8.22
N VAL A 109 -17.26 -6.16 6.94
CA VAL A 109 -16.59 -5.28 5.95
C VAL A 109 -16.77 -3.81 6.31
N ASP A 110 -17.98 -3.40 6.67
CA ASP A 110 -18.25 -2.01 7.09
C ASP A 110 -17.43 -1.62 8.31
N ALA A 111 -17.39 -2.47 9.35
CA ALA A 111 -16.61 -2.22 10.55
C ALA A 111 -15.11 -2.07 10.25
N ALA A 112 -14.54 -2.92 9.39
CA ALA A 112 -13.15 -2.86 8.98
C ALA A 112 -12.84 -1.57 8.20
N LEU A 113 -13.65 -1.23 7.21
CA LEU A 113 -13.49 -0.02 6.39
C LEU A 113 -13.71 1.25 7.21
N TYR A 114 -14.65 1.25 8.15
CA TYR A 114 -14.87 2.38 9.04
C TYR A 114 -13.63 2.71 9.86
N GLY A 115 -13.00 1.70 10.48
CA GLY A 115 -11.77 1.86 11.25
C GLY A 115 -10.60 2.36 10.39
N ALA A 116 -10.39 1.75 9.22
CA ALA A 116 -9.35 2.17 8.28
C ALA A 116 -9.53 3.61 7.79
N ARG A 117 -10.77 4.00 7.46
CA ARG A 117 -11.09 5.37 7.07
C ARG A 117 -10.83 6.38 8.18
N ALA A 118 -11.17 6.03 9.42
CA ALA A 118 -10.90 6.89 10.57
C ALA A 118 -9.40 7.10 10.75
N ALA A 119 -8.60 6.03 10.68
CA ALA A 119 -7.14 6.11 10.76
C ALA A 119 -6.52 6.95 9.63
N LEU A 120 -6.98 6.80 8.39
CA LEU A 120 -6.53 7.61 7.26
C LEU A 120 -6.82 9.10 7.46
N ARG A 121 -8.03 9.44 7.93
CA ARG A 121 -8.42 10.83 8.19
C ARG A 121 -7.63 11.45 9.33
N GLU A 122 -7.40 10.71 10.39
CA GLU A 122 -6.59 11.16 11.51
C GLU A 122 -5.14 11.41 11.10
N CYS A 123 -4.53 10.48 10.37
CA CYS A 123 -3.18 10.63 9.84
C CYS A 123 -3.07 11.86 8.92
N ALA A 124 -4.01 12.06 8.00
CA ALA A 124 -4.03 13.22 7.13
C ALA A 124 -4.13 14.53 7.93
N ALA A 125 -5.04 14.59 8.89
CA ALA A 125 -5.19 15.77 9.76
C ALA A 125 -3.95 16.02 10.62
N TRP A 126 -3.25 14.97 11.06
CA TRP A 126 -1.98 15.12 11.78
C TRP A 126 -0.90 15.71 10.87
N ILE A 127 -0.76 15.20 9.63
CA ILE A 127 0.19 15.72 8.63
C ILE A 127 -0.09 17.20 8.33
N ASP A 128 -1.37 17.56 8.15
CA ASP A 128 -1.78 18.95 7.87
C ASP A 128 -1.41 19.91 9.02
N ARG A 129 -1.48 19.43 10.27
CA ARG A 129 -1.07 20.23 11.45
C ARG A 129 0.45 20.31 11.61
N GLN A 130 1.19 19.32 11.13
CA GLN A 130 2.63 19.19 11.34
C GLN A 130 3.39 18.79 10.05
N PRO A 131 3.28 19.57 8.97
CA PRO A 131 3.77 19.17 7.64
C PRO A 131 5.29 19.00 7.55
N GLY A 132 6.04 19.58 8.48
CA GLY A 132 7.49 19.47 8.56
C GLY A 132 8.01 18.38 9.51
N ALA A 133 7.12 17.72 10.26
CA ALA A 133 7.52 16.71 11.22
C ALA A 133 7.72 15.32 10.56
N ASP A 134 8.42 14.42 11.27
CA ASP A 134 8.53 13.02 10.89
C ASP A 134 7.20 12.28 11.13
N ALA A 135 6.49 12.00 10.05
CA ALA A 135 5.22 11.29 10.08
C ALA A 135 5.38 9.75 10.11
N SER A 136 6.60 9.23 10.28
CA SER A 136 6.87 7.79 10.17
C SER A 136 6.02 6.93 11.09
N PHE A 137 5.82 7.38 12.32
CA PHE A 137 5.03 6.67 13.33
C PHE A 137 3.53 6.62 12.96
N GLU A 138 2.94 7.77 12.65
CA GLU A 138 1.52 7.88 12.31
C GLU A 138 1.20 7.15 11.00
N VAL A 139 2.08 7.25 10.02
CA VAL A 139 1.91 6.58 8.73
C VAL A 139 2.04 5.06 8.87
N ARG A 140 3.02 4.54 9.63
CA ARG A 140 3.14 3.08 9.86
C ARG A 140 1.90 2.53 10.57
N ARG A 141 1.41 3.21 11.61
CA ARG A 141 0.18 2.84 12.32
C ARG A 141 -1.01 2.77 11.38
N THR A 142 -1.18 3.81 10.55
CA THR A 142 -2.26 3.90 9.58
C THR A 142 -2.16 2.82 8.50
N ARG A 143 -0.96 2.58 7.95
CA ARG A 143 -0.73 1.51 6.96
C ARG A 143 -1.07 0.14 7.54
N ALA A 144 -0.64 -0.17 8.76
CA ALA A 144 -0.96 -1.44 9.41
C ALA A 144 -2.47 -1.63 9.61
N GLN A 145 -3.19 -0.59 10.05
CA GLN A 145 -4.64 -0.63 10.20
C GLN A 145 -5.35 -0.84 8.87
N VAL A 146 -4.92 -0.15 7.81
CA VAL A 146 -5.52 -0.28 6.48
C VAL A 146 -5.21 -1.67 5.89
N GLU A 147 -3.99 -2.17 6.02
CA GLU A 147 -3.61 -3.51 5.56
C GLU A 147 -4.50 -4.59 6.16
N GLN A 148 -4.69 -4.56 7.49
CA GLN A 148 -5.57 -5.50 8.19
C GLN A 148 -7.03 -5.40 7.69
N ALA A 149 -7.54 -4.19 7.49
CA ALA A 149 -8.89 -3.99 6.99
C ALA A 149 -9.05 -4.54 5.56
N VAL A 150 -8.07 -4.33 4.69
CA VAL A 150 -8.08 -4.84 3.31
C VAL A 150 -8.08 -6.37 3.27
N ASP A 151 -7.25 -7.02 4.09
CA ASP A 151 -7.22 -8.49 4.20
C ASP A 151 -8.59 -9.03 4.66
N GLN A 152 -9.25 -8.36 5.62
CA GLN A 152 -10.60 -8.69 6.05
C GLN A 152 -11.62 -8.53 4.92
N VAL A 153 -11.57 -7.41 4.19
CA VAL A 153 -12.48 -7.17 3.05
C VAL A 153 -12.34 -8.24 1.98
N ILE A 154 -11.12 -8.56 1.56
CA ILE A 154 -10.85 -9.61 0.56
C ILE A 154 -11.48 -10.94 1.03
N SER A 155 -11.24 -11.32 2.29
CA SER A 155 -11.75 -12.56 2.86
C SER A 155 -13.28 -12.59 2.92
N HIS A 156 -13.89 -11.55 3.49
CA HIS A 156 -15.35 -11.53 3.70
C HIS A 156 -16.11 -11.41 2.39
N VAL A 157 -15.67 -10.58 1.45
CA VAL A 157 -16.31 -10.43 0.13
C VAL A 157 -16.25 -11.74 -0.65
N GLY A 158 -15.08 -12.38 -0.68
CA GLY A 158 -14.91 -13.66 -1.39
C GLY A 158 -15.81 -14.77 -0.82
N ARG A 159 -15.91 -14.87 0.52
CA ARG A 159 -16.77 -15.87 1.20
C ARG A 159 -18.25 -15.61 0.95
N ALA A 160 -18.68 -14.36 0.97
CA ALA A 160 -20.09 -14.00 0.77
C ALA A 160 -20.56 -14.21 -0.68
N LEU A 161 -19.73 -13.83 -1.66
CA LEU A 161 -20.13 -13.87 -3.07
C LEU A 161 -19.81 -15.19 -3.77
N GLY A 162 -18.97 -16.03 -3.17
CA GLY A 162 -18.53 -17.30 -3.75
C GLY A 162 -17.76 -17.11 -5.07
N ALA A 163 -17.62 -18.19 -5.83
CA ALA A 163 -16.78 -18.21 -7.03
C ALA A 163 -17.33 -17.41 -8.22
N THR A 164 -18.63 -17.14 -8.25
CA THR A 164 -19.29 -16.59 -9.45
C THR A 164 -18.67 -15.28 -9.96
N PRO A 165 -18.47 -14.23 -9.14
CA PRO A 165 -17.91 -12.97 -9.65
C PRO A 165 -16.44 -13.12 -10.08
N PHE A 166 -15.67 -14.01 -9.47
CA PHE A 166 -14.30 -14.30 -9.89
C PHE A 166 -14.21 -14.88 -11.30
N CYS A 167 -15.27 -15.61 -11.73
CA CYS A 167 -15.28 -16.29 -13.04
C CYS A 167 -16.09 -15.53 -14.10
N ARG A 168 -16.99 -14.62 -13.73
CA ARG A 168 -17.99 -14.02 -14.64
C ARG A 168 -17.98 -12.48 -14.66
N ASN A 169 -17.19 -11.83 -13.82
CA ASN A 169 -17.04 -10.38 -13.81
C ASN A 169 -15.56 -10.05 -13.93
N SER A 170 -15.14 -9.58 -15.10
CA SER A 170 -13.73 -9.31 -15.39
C SER A 170 -13.13 -8.21 -14.51
N HIS A 171 -13.91 -7.19 -14.14
CA HIS A 171 -13.43 -6.13 -13.25
C HIS A 171 -13.24 -6.65 -11.82
N PHE A 172 -14.22 -7.38 -11.28
CA PHE A 172 -14.11 -8.01 -9.96
C PHE A 172 -12.92 -9.00 -9.91
N ALA A 173 -12.81 -9.86 -10.92
CA ALA A 173 -11.73 -10.85 -11.01
C ALA A 173 -10.35 -10.19 -11.03
N ARG A 174 -10.20 -9.12 -11.83
CA ARG A 174 -8.94 -8.35 -11.89
C ARG A 174 -8.64 -7.70 -10.55
N LEU A 175 -9.59 -6.96 -9.98
CA LEU A 175 -9.40 -6.27 -8.70
C LEU A 175 -9.03 -7.23 -7.57
N SER A 176 -9.68 -8.41 -7.56
CA SER A 176 -9.39 -9.48 -6.59
C SER A 176 -8.00 -10.11 -6.80
N ALA A 177 -7.46 -10.10 -8.00
CA ALA A 177 -6.11 -10.57 -8.29
C ALA A 177 -5.05 -9.47 -8.02
N ASP A 178 -5.33 -8.23 -8.37
CA ASP A 178 -4.40 -7.11 -8.27
C ASP A 178 -4.18 -6.68 -6.80
N LEU A 179 -5.25 -6.57 -6.02
CA LEU A 179 -5.18 -6.02 -4.66
C LEU A 179 -4.28 -6.82 -3.71
N PRO A 180 -4.31 -8.17 -3.66
CA PRO A 180 -3.38 -8.93 -2.84
C PRO A 180 -1.91 -8.69 -3.19
N VAL A 181 -1.57 -8.55 -4.48
CA VAL A 181 -0.20 -8.27 -4.93
C VAL A 181 0.20 -6.85 -4.53
N TYR A 182 -0.69 -5.87 -4.74
CA TYR A 182 -0.44 -4.49 -4.39
C TYR A 182 -0.26 -4.32 -2.87
N LEU A 183 -1.07 -5.01 -2.07
CA LEU A 183 -0.99 -4.98 -0.61
C LEU A 183 0.35 -5.53 -0.09
N ARG A 184 0.91 -6.57 -0.74
CA ARG A 184 2.21 -7.15 -0.37
C ARG A 184 3.41 -6.26 -0.69
N GLN A 185 3.21 -5.08 -1.23
CA GLN A 185 4.23 -4.03 -1.26
C GLN A 185 4.42 -3.33 0.10
N SER A 186 3.59 -3.64 1.09
CA SER A 186 3.88 -3.45 2.51
C SER A 186 5.06 -4.33 2.92
N HIS A 187 5.86 -3.86 3.87
CA HIS A 187 6.93 -4.68 4.46
C HIS A 187 6.44 -5.53 5.63
N ALA A 188 5.12 -5.63 5.81
CA ALA A 188 4.45 -6.48 6.79
C ALA A 188 5.11 -6.43 8.18
N GLU A 189 5.64 -7.56 8.66
CA GLU A 189 6.24 -7.69 10.01
C GLU A 189 7.41 -6.75 10.24
N ARG A 190 8.14 -6.34 9.20
CA ARG A 190 9.23 -5.35 9.33
C ARG A 190 8.68 -3.97 9.68
N ASP A 191 7.58 -3.55 9.06
CA ASP A 191 6.93 -2.29 9.38
C ASP A 191 6.28 -2.33 10.76
N LEU A 192 5.68 -3.47 11.16
CA LEU A 192 5.14 -3.68 12.51
C LEU A 192 6.24 -3.70 13.58
N ALA A 193 7.38 -4.32 13.32
CA ALA A 193 8.52 -4.31 14.24
C ALA A 193 9.05 -2.88 14.44
N ALA A 194 9.20 -2.12 13.37
CA ALA A 194 9.62 -0.71 13.44
C ALA A 194 8.60 0.16 14.20
N LEU A 195 7.29 -0.07 13.98
CA LEU A 195 6.22 0.58 14.73
C LEU A 195 6.30 0.24 16.23
N GLY A 196 6.50 -1.04 16.57
CA GLY A 196 6.64 -1.51 17.95
C GLY A 196 7.86 -0.89 18.65
N GLN A 197 9.00 -0.79 17.95
CA GLN A 197 10.20 -0.14 18.47
C GLN A 197 9.97 1.34 18.77
N GLN A 198 9.29 2.06 17.89
CA GLN A 198 8.93 3.48 18.10
C GLN A 198 7.96 3.61 19.28
N LEU A 199 6.92 2.76 19.34
CA LEU A 199 5.93 2.77 20.41
C LEU A 199 6.55 2.52 21.80
N ALA A 200 7.54 1.63 21.89
CA ALA A 200 8.22 1.33 23.14
C ALA A 200 8.96 2.56 23.75
N GLN A 201 9.22 3.59 22.95
CA GLN A 201 9.84 4.84 23.40
C GLN A 201 8.80 5.92 23.75
N VAL A 202 7.52 5.71 23.43
CA VAL A 202 6.46 6.65 23.77
C VAL A 202 6.16 6.56 25.27
N PRO A 203 6.06 7.69 25.99
CA PRO A 203 5.69 7.68 27.42
C PRO A 203 4.34 6.97 27.67
N ALA A 204 4.08 6.60 28.91
CA ALA A 204 2.80 6.01 29.32
C ALA A 204 1.62 6.89 28.85
N GLY A 205 0.53 6.25 28.39
CA GLY A 205 -0.64 6.96 27.88
C GLY A 205 -0.77 6.95 26.34
N ALA A 206 0.07 6.20 25.63
CA ALA A 206 0.05 6.11 24.17
C ALA A 206 -1.32 5.69 23.57
N TRP A 207 -2.21 5.09 24.36
CA TRP A 207 -3.54 4.62 23.96
C TRP A 207 -4.67 5.32 24.72
N GLN A 208 -4.37 6.45 25.38
CA GLN A 208 -5.42 7.25 26.03
C GLN A 208 -6.28 7.98 24.98
N LEU A 209 -7.59 8.04 25.24
CA LEU A 209 -8.55 8.81 24.46
C LEU A 209 -8.44 10.30 24.77
#